data_34d1930f8d7e67c2d51bc524e40ad11d
#
_entry.id   34d1930f8d7e67c2d51bc524e40ad11d
#
_cell.length_a   1.000
_cell.length_b   1.000
_cell.length_c   1.000
_cell.angle_alpha   90.00
_cell.angle_beta   90.00
_cell.angle_gamma   90.00
#
_symmetry.space_group_name_H-M   'P 1'
#
loop_
_entity.id
_entity.type
_entity.pdbx_description
1 polymer ?
#
loop_
_entity_poly.entity_id
_entity_poly.type
_entity_poly.pdbx_seq_one_letter_code
_entity_poly.pdbx_strand_id
1 'polypeptide(L)'
;MNTVLRRFLALVVFVMLGCMLPLTIAAQTGFDDLPDPTADAKQPTGVGDALPVTIDNTPDSIAKALMSRPAPGSTREGDNPVLFLIGNSTMRNGTRGDGSNGQWGWGFYASQFFNGRKISVENQALGGMSTRTFYTDLWPAVREALQPGDWVLVSIGHNDGGEFFDQRRARAVIPGLDPDTMIVGFNQRTQRQDTVYSYGNYIRRYISEIRAKGAHPILMSLTPRDAFDEDGRIVRKPQSQWLATLSEELDVPYVDLNDISGRKLDSYSHWKEKYHFFGDQIHTSHFGALMNARSAAEGLMACQHPSLALLKTMMLNVEPERYQTRQTSPTGQTRPTRPTVFFTGDSTVKNSDNDDNGMWGWAALAGEVFDGSKINLVNAARAGRSTRSFIREGLWEKVYNSLQPGDYVLIEFGHNDICSITDPKERGVIAATADTCHVYKMEKDGRYEVVYSFGWYLKKMIDDTREKGATPILVSLTPRNEWLGGRVERRNDSYGRWYREVVDATGVDFLDLHNLSADVLDREFAVKRLPKNKEKAKARIAKIKELCGNRYFKKDHTHASKAGARLNAQSVARGLREMQSPLAAYLLNP
;
A
#
# COMPACT_ATOMS: atom_id res chain seq x y z
N MET A 1 21.73 38.81 47.92
CA MET A 1 21.68 37.63 47.05
C MET A 1 20.35 37.70 46.28
N ASN A 2 20.43 38.18 45.40
CA ASN A 2 20.35 38.75 44.07
C ASN A 2 19.06 38.40 43.33
N THR A 3 18.34 39.46 43.03
CA THR A 3 17.09 39.49 42.22
C THR A 3 17.19 38.75 40.89
N VAL A 4 18.40 38.54 40.39
CA VAL A 4 18.68 37.79 39.15
C VAL A 4 18.53 36.27 39.37
N LEU A 5 18.90 35.77 40.55
CA LEU A 5 18.77 34.33 40.87
C LEU A 5 17.30 33.91 41.08
N ARG A 6 16.45 34.83 41.59
CA ARG A 6 15.01 34.58 41.72
C ARG A 6 14.29 34.59 40.37
N ARG A 7 14.75 35.38 39.38
CA ARG A 7 14.19 35.36 38.03
C ARG A 7 14.64 34.12 37.22
N PHE A 8 15.85 33.63 37.50
CA PHE A 8 16.34 32.39 36.88
C PHE A 8 15.66 31.14 37.45
N LEU A 9 15.41 31.09 38.75
CA LEU A 9 14.63 30.02 39.36
C LEU A 9 13.16 30.04 38.93
N ALA A 10 12.57 31.22 38.76
CA ALA A 10 11.18 31.35 38.30
C ALA A 10 11.06 30.92 36.80
N LEU A 11 12.08 31.18 35.98
CA LEU A 11 12.09 30.78 34.58
C LEU A 11 12.31 29.28 34.43
N VAL A 12 13.16 28.67 35.25
CA VAL A 12 13.38 27.21 35.24
C VAL A 12 12.18 26.43 35.77
N VAL A 13 11.47 26.99 36.77
CA VAL A 13 10.23 26.40 37.29
C VAL A 13 9.09 26.54 36.27
N PHE A 14 9.03 27.65 35.51
CA PHE A 14 8.03 27.81 34.46
C PHE A 14 8.30 26.94 33.22
N VAL A 15 9.57 26.70 32.89
CA VAL A 15 9.96 25.76 31.81
C VAL A 15 9.77 24.29 32.23
N MET A 16 10.00 23.99 33.54
CA MET A 16 9.73 22.63 34.06
C MET A 16 8.24 22.35 34.31
N LEU A 17 7.42 23.37 34.63
CA LEU A 17 5.95 23.20 34.69
C LEU A 17 5.28 23.24 33.31
N GLY A 18 5.91 23.83 32.30
CA GLY A 18 5.43 23.79 30.91
C GLY A 18 5.72 22.47 30.17
N CYS A 19 6.64 21.65 30.70
CA CYS A 19 6.94 20.31 30.15
C CYS A 19 6.24 19.17 30.93
N MET A 20 5.51 19.47 31.99
CA MET A 20 4.58 18.55 32.64
C MET A 20 3.12 18.96 32.34
N LEU A 21 2.82 19.17 31.07
CA LEU A 21 1.51 18.76 30.60
C LEU A 21 1.46 17.25 30.82
N PRO A 22 0.44 16.73 31.52
CA PRO A 22 0.26 15.31 31.57
C PRO A 22 0.26 14.85 30.11
N LEU A 23 1.06 13.85 29.81
CA LEU A 23 0.67 12.89 28.80
C LEU A 23 -0.71 12.41 29.26
N THR A 24 -1.74 13.17 28.95
CA THR A 24 -3.04 12.60 28.72
C THR A 24 -2.74 11.57 27.65
N ILE A 25 -2.55 10.32 28.08
CA ILE A 25 -2.96 9.18 27.31
C ILE A 25 -4.25 9.68 26.69
N ALA A 26 -4.23 9.99 25.38
CA ALA A 26 -5.44 10.26 24.65
C ALA A 26 -6.31 9.07 25.01
N ALA A 27 -7.29 9.31 25.87
CA ALA A 27 -8.32 8.34 26.14
C ALA A 27 -8.70 7.87 24.75
N GLN A 28 -8.66 6.57 24.48
CA GLN A 28 -9.11 6.04 23.21
C GLN A 28 -10.47 6.69 22.99
N THR A 29 -10.48 7.70 22.11
CA THR A 29 -11.73 8.33 21.71
C THR A 29 -12.58 7.19 21.20
N GLY A 30 -13.75 7.01 21.76
CA GLY A 30 -14.70 6.03 21.26
C GLY A 30 -14.95 6.36 19.79
N PHE A 31 -15.46 5.43 19.01
CA PHE A 31 -15.86 5.71 17.63
C PHE A 31 -16.86 6.87 17.53
N ASP A 32 -17.60 7.11 18.59
CA ASP A 32 -18.56 8.21 18.74
C ASP A 32 -17.89 9.60 18.79
N ASP A 33 -16.58 9.65 19.05
CA ASP A 33 -15.76 10.87 19.04
C ASP A 33 -15.05 11.10 17.68
N LEU A 34 -15.25 10.23 16.70
CA LEU A 34 -14.74 10.46 15.36
C LEU A 34 -15.59 11.54 14.67
N PRO A 35 -14.96 12.46 13.92
CA PRO A 35 -15.69 13.44 13.14
C PRO A 35 -16.67 12.72 12.21
N ASP A 36 -17.87 13.31 12.06
CA ASP A 36 -18.89 12.82 11.14
C ASP A 36 -18.25 12.61 9.74
N PRO A 37 -18.26 11.39 9.19
CA PRO A 37 -17.68 11.13 7.90
C PRO A 37 -18.34 11.93 6.77
N THR A 38 -19.53 12.52 7.02
CA THR A 38 -20.21 13.43 6.08
C THR A 38 -19.73 14.87 6.21
N ALA A 39 -19.04 15.25 7.28
CA ALA A 39 -18.51 16.61 7.47
C ALA A 39 -17.36 16.95 6.52
N ASP A 40 -16.69 15.95 5.97
CA ASP A 40 -15.59 16.06 5.02
C ASP A 40 -16.02 15.90 3.54
N ALA A 41 -17.27 16.23 3.22
CA ALA A 41 -17.86 16.12 1.86
C ALA A 41 -17.14 16.94 0.75
N LYS A 42 -15.99 17.53 1.03
CA LYS A 42 -15.11 18.17 0.03
C LYS A 42 -13.94 17.28 -0.40
N GLN A 43 -13.93 16.05 0.02
CA GLN A 43 -12.82 15.14 -0.23
C GLN A 43 -13.07 14.36 -1.53
N PRO A 44 -12.03 14.07 -2.37
CA PRO A 44 -12.21 13.27 -3.56
C PRO A 44 -12.84 11.92 -3.20
N THR A 45 -13.95 11.60 -3.83
CA THR A 45 -14.68 10.36 -3.64
C THR A 45 -14.20 9.36 -4.67
N GLY A 46 -13.41 8.39 -4.25
CA GLY A 46 -12.97 7.30 -5.11
C GLY A 46 -11.71 7.58 -5.93
N VAL A 47 -11.14 6.51 -6.47
CA VAL A 47 -9.91 6.55 -7.28
C VAL A 47 -10.14 7.26 -8.62
N GLY A 48 -11.38 7.28 -9.12
CA GLY A 48 -11.76 7.99 -10.35
C GLY A 48 -11.84 9.51 -10.19
N ASP A 49 -12.03 10.01 -8.96
CA ASP A 49 -12.11 11.44 -8.63
C ASP A 49 -10.77 11.99 -8.11
N ALA A 50 -9.68 11.26 -8.33
CA ALA A 50 -8.36 11.71 -7.99
C ALA A 50 -8.12 13.11 -8.55
N LEU A 51 -7.54 13.95 -7.71
CA LEU A 51 -7.15 15.32 -8.05
C LEU A 51 -6.67 15.37 -9.49
N PRO A 52 -7.25 16.20 -10.37
CA PRO A 52 -6.78 16.34 -11.74
C PRO A 52 -5.31 16.73 -11.68
N VAL A 53 -4.44 15.76 -11.93
CA VAL A 53 -3.02 16.01 -12.05
C VAL A 53 -2.82 16.71 -13.39
N THR A 54 -3.12 17.98 -13.41
CA THR A 54 -2.59 18.85 -14.46
C THR A 54 -1.11 18.95 -14.19
N ILE A 55 -0.32 18.16 -14.93
CA ILE A 55 1.10 18.48 -15.09
C ILE A 55 1.10 19.84 -15.76
N ASP A 56 1.26 20.86 -14.94
CA ASP A 56 1.42 22.21 -15.40
C ASP A 56 2.81 22.29 -16.05
N ASN A 57 2.84 22.31 -17.38
CA ASN A 57 4.06 22.46 -18.18
C ASN A 57 4.35 23.94 -18.50
N THR A 58 3.84 24.86 -17.69
CA THR A 58 4.26 26.27 -17.80
C THR A 58 5.75 26.38 -17.48
N PRO A 59 6.46 27.39 -18.05
CA PRO A 59 7.86 27.64 -17.74
C PRO A 59 8.14 27.71 -16.22
N ASP A 60 7.23 28.31 -15.44
CA ASP A 60 7.36 28.41 -13.99
C ASP A 60 7.27 27.06 -13.28
N SER A 61 6.38 26.19 -13.71
CA SER A 61 6.22 24.87 -13.13
C SER A 61 7.40 23.97 -13.47
N ILE A 62 7.92 24.07 -14.70
CA ILE A 62 9.14 23.37 -15.11
C ILE A 62 10.33 23.90 -14.30
N ALA A 63 10.48 25.20 -14.11
CA ALA A 63 11.55 25.79 -13.31
C ALA A 63 11.50 25.32 -11.84
N LYS A 64 10.30 25.28 -11.23
CA LYS A 64 10.11 24.75 -9.86
C LYS A 64 10.47 23.26 -9.78
N ALA A 65 10.06 22.47 -10.77
CA ALA A 65 10.38 21.05 -10.84
C ALA A 65 11.87 20.81 -11.05
N LEU A 66 12.54 21.61 -11.85
CA LEU A 66 14.00 21.58 -12.05
C LEU A 66 14.73 21.88 -10.74
N MET A 67 14.35 22.92 -10.00
CA MET A 67 14.97 23.30 -8.73
C MET A 67 14.79 22.24 -7.62
N SER A 68 13.78 21.39 -7.71
CA SER A 68 13.54 20.33 -6.73
C SER A 68 14.30 19.04 -7.01
N ARG A 69 14.98 18.93 -8.16
CA ARG A 69 15.88 17.82 -8.47
C ARG A 69 17.25 18.06 -7.82
N PRO A 70 17.99 17.00 -7.45
CA PRO A 70 19.38 17.17 -7.09
C PRO A 70 20.15 17.77 -8.29
N ALA A 71 21.09 18.66 -8.04
CA ALA A 71 22.01 19.04 -9.09
C ALA A 71 22.79 17.79 -9.55
N PRO A 72 23.00 17.58 -10.85
CA PRO A 72 23.64 16.36 -11.32
C PRO A 72 25.01 16.13 -10.64
N GLY A 73 25.19 14.91 -10.07
CA GLY A 73 26.39 14.53 -9.36
C GLY A 73 26.47 14.98 -7.89
N SER A 74 25.50 15.76 -7.40
CA SER A 74 25.54 16.33 -6.04
C SER A 74 25.31 15.30 -4.93
N THR A 75 24.82 14.10 -5.25
CA THR A 75 24.63 13.03 -4.28
C THR A 75 25.86 12.14 -4.09
N ARG A 76 26.95 12.41 -4.81
CA ARG A 76 28.19 11.65 -4.73
C ARG A 76 28.81 11.77 -3.33
N GLU A 77 29.12 10.64 -2.72
CA GLU A 77 29.81 10.54 -1.43
C GLU A 77 31.28 10.11 -1.64
N GLY A 78 32.20 11.05 -1.47
CA GLY A 78 33.63 10.80 -1.72
C GLY A 78 33.88 10.34 -3.17
N ASP A 79 34.60 9.24 -3.32
CA ASP A 79 34.93 8.64 -4.63
C ASP A 79 33.93 7.56 -5.06
N ASN A 80 32.83 7.40 -4.34
CA ASN A 80 31.82 6.42 -4.69
C ASN A 80 31.17 6.74 -6.04
N PRO A 81 30.86 5.73 -6.86
CA PRO A 81 30.12 5.93 -8.08
C PRO A 81 28.67 6.37 -7.80
N VAL A 82 28.07 7.01 -8.78
CA VAL A 82 26.66 7.40 -8.78
C VAL A 82 25.90 6.58 -9.81
N LEU A 83 24.75 6.03 -9.41
CA LEU A 83 23.75 5.51 -10.32
C LEU A 83 22.75 6.61 -10.64
N PHE A 84 22.89 7.21 -11.82
CA PHE A 84 21.94 8.19 -12.34
C PHE A 84 20.72 7.48 -12.94
N LEU A 85 19.53 7.87 -12.49
CA LEU A 85 18.27 7.41 -13.05
C LEU A 85 17.74 8.50 -13.99
N ILE A 86 17.63 8.22 -15.29
CA ILE A 86 17.05 9.13 -16.27
C ILE A 86 15.73 8.57 -16.79
N GLY A 87 14.70 9.42 -16.79
CA GLY A 87 13.33 9.01 -17.09
C GLY A 87 12.32 10.14 -17.02
N ASN A 88 11.08 9.78 -16.89
CA ASN A 88 9.95 10.70 -16.84
C ASN A 88 9.14 10.62 -15.53
N SER A 89 7.85 11.00 -15.57
CA SER A 89 6.97 11.01 -14.40
C SER A 89 6.80 9.66 -13.71
N THR A 90 6.90 8.55 -14.42
CA THR A 90 6.80 7.21 -13.81
C THR A 90 8.00 6.88 -12.93
N MET A 91 9.10 7.60 -13.12
CA MET A 91 10.30 7.50 -12.28
C MET A 91 10.39 8.64 -11.26
N ARG A 92 9.89 9.85 -11.58
CA ARG A 92 9.77 11.00 -10.68
C ARG A 92 8.57 11.85 -11.06
N ASN A 93 7.48 11.74 -10.28
CA ASN A 93 6.24 12.46 -10.51
C ASN A 93 6.15 13.75 -9.69
N GLY A 94 5.37 14.71 -10.22
CA GLY A 94 5.09 15.98 -9.56
C GLY A 94 6.29 16.91 -9.44
N THR A 95 6.06 18.09 -8.90
CA THR A 95 7.07 19.15 -8.78
C THR A 95 8.23 18.72 -7.87
N ARG A 96 7.93 18.05 -6.76
CA ARG A 96 8.93 17.62 -5.77
C ARG A 96 9.32 16.16 -5.90
N GLY A 97 8.53 15.35 -6.59
CA GLY A 97 8.71 13.91 -6.66
C GLY A 97 8.46 13.19 -5.33
N ASP A 98 7.71 13.83 -4.42
CA ASP A 98 7.48 13.39 -3.04
C ASP A 98 6.10 12.74 -2.83
N GLY A 99 5.32 12.56 -3.89
CA GLY A 99 4.00 11.94 -3.82
C GLY A 99 2.90 12.82 -3.22
N SER A 100 3.13 14.12 -3.00
CA SER A 100 2.16 15.03 -2.38
C SER A 100 0.87 15.19 -3.18
N ASN A 101 0.87 14.82 -4.47
CA ASN A 101 -0.31 14.73 -5.33
C ASN A 101 -0.90 13.31 -5.40
N GLY A 102 -0.46 12.38 -4.57
CA GLY A 102 -0.87 10.98 -4.56
C GLY A 102 -0.19 10.10 -5.60
N GLN A 103 0.54 10.68 -6.56
CA GLN A 103 1.26 9.96 -7.60
C GLN A 103 2.75 9.87 -7.27
N TRP A 104 3.31 8.70 -7.46
CA TRP A 104 4.70 8.39 -7.14
C TRP A 104 5.47 7.89 -8.35
N GLY A 105 6.73 8.28 -8.43
CA GLY A 105 7.68 7.66 -9.33
C GLY A 105 8.53 6.61 -8.62
N TRP A 106 8.78 5.47 -9.26
CA TRP A 106 9.53 4.36 -8.66
C TRP A 106 10.97 4.72 -8.29
N GLY A 107 11.57 5.70 -8.97
CA GLY A 107 12.93 6.16 -8.69
C GLY A 107 13.10 6.75 -7.28
N PHE A 108 12.01 7.17 -6.62
CA PHE A 108 12.04 7.59 -5.21
C PHE A 108 12.45 6.44 -4.28
N TYR A 109 12.03 5.22 -4.59
CA TYR A 109 12.32 4.05 -3.77
C TYR A 109 13.58 3.29 -4.19
N ALA A 110 14.20 3.66 -5.31
CA ALA A 110 15.32 2.91 -5.88
C ALA A 110 16.51 2.78 -4.93
N SER A 111 16.84 3.84 -4.19
CA SER A 111 17.97 3.86 -3.23
C SER A 111 17.86 2.80 -2.13
N GLN A 112 16.66 2.34 -1.79
CA GLN A 112 16.42 1.31 -0.77
C GLN A 112 17.04 -0.05 -1.13
N PHE A 113 17.37 -0.27 -2.39
CA PHE A 113 17.92 -1.53 -2.90
C PHE A 113 19.44 -1.49 -3.10
N PHE A 114 20.08 -0.38 -2.72
CA PHE A 114 21.51 -0.19 -2.87
C PHE A 114 22.18 0.09 -1.53
N ASN A 115 23.44 -0.32 -1.42
CA ASN A 115 24.27 0.01 -0.25
C ASN A 115 24.79 1.45 -0.38
N GLY A 116 24.18 2.40 0.30
CA GLY A 116 24.54 3.82 0.25
C GLY A 116 25.99 4.14 0.63
N ARG A 117 26.70 3.21 1.31
CA ARG A 117 28.14 3.37 1.59
C ARG A 117 29.04 3.06 0.39
N LYS A 118 28.49 2.44 -0.68
CA LYS A 118 29.25 2.00 -1.85
C LYS A 118 28.84 2.73 -3.14
N ILE A 119 27.59 3.22 -3.20
CA ILE A 119 27.03 3.87 -4.38
C ILE A 119 25.92 4.82 -3.96
N SER A 120 25.86 5.98 -4.57
CA SER A 120 24.73 6.90 -4.47
C SER A 120 23.74 6.64 -5.60
N VAL A 121 22.43 6.73 -5.31
CA VAL A 121 21.37 6.66 -6.33
C VAL A 121 20.78 8.04 -6.51
N GLU A 122 20.93 8.61 -7.71
CA GLU A 122 20.52 9.97 -8.03
C GLU A 122 19.41 9.98 -9.07
N ASN A 123 18.19 10.35 -8.65
CA ASN A 123 17.04 10.39 -9.54
C ASN A 123 16.97 11.72 -10.30
N GLN A 124 17.45 11.70 -11.54
CA GLN A 124 17.45 12.83 -12.47
C GLN A 124 16.20 12.92 -13.36
N ALA A 125 15.28 11.97 -13.23
CA ALA A 125 14.02 11.98 -13.99
C ALA A 125 13.18 13.24 -13.73
N LEU A 126 12.36 13.59 -14.71
CA LEU A 126 11.42 14.70 -14.58
C LEU A 126 10.10 14.37 -15.29
N GLY A 127 8.98 14.68 -14.63
CA GLY A 127 7.65 14.51 -15.21
C GLY A 127 7.47 15.27 -16.54
N GLY A 128 6.75 14.64 -17.49
CA GLY A 128 6.47 15.23 -18.80
C GLY A 128 7.58 15.08 -19.85
N MET A 129 8.79 14.69 -19.48
CA MET A 129 9.90 14.51 -20.43
C MET A 129 9.69 13.30 -21.33
N SER A 130 9.95 13.48 -22.62
CA SER A 130 10.11 12.42 -23.61
C SER A 130 11.59 12.04 -23.76
N THR A 131 11.87 10.99 -24.51
CA THR A 131 13.23 10.60 -24.86
C THR A 131 14.01 11.76 -25.50
N ARG A 132 13.36 12.53 -26.40
CA ARG A 132 13.93 13.72 -27.04
C ARG A 132 14.11 14.89 -26.09
N THR A 133 13.05 15.30 -25.38
CA THR A 133 13.12 16.53 -24.55
C THR A 133 14.04 16.34 -23.34
N PHE A 134 14.15 15.14 -22.79
CA PHE A 134 15.17 14.87 -21.78
C PHE A 134 16.58 14.98 -22.38
N TYR A 135 16.78 14.44 -23.58
CA TYR A 135 18.07 14.51 -24.29
C TYR A 135 18.50 15.95 -24.57
N THR A 136 17.57 16.81 -25.03
CA THR A 136 17.90 18.18 -25.38
C THR A 136 18.02 19.13 -24.19
N ASP A 137 17.17 18.97 -23.18
CA ASP A 137 16.97 19.97 -22.14
C ASP A 137 17.68 19.62 -20.82
N LEU A 138 17.84 18.33 -20.48
CA LEU A 138 18.35 17.88 -19.18
C LEU A 138 19.62 17.04 -19.25
N TRP A 139 19.74 16.23 -20.29
CA TRP A 139 20.87 15.32 -20.47
C TRP A 139 22.24 16.03 -20.53
N PRO A 140 22.40 17.20 -21.17
CA PRO A 140 23.71 17.87 -21.20
C PRO A 140 24.30 18.10 -19.81
N ALA A 141 23.50 18.52 -18.85
CA ALA A 141 23.96 18.72 -17.47
C ALA A 141 24.31 17.40 -16.76
N VAL A 142 23.50 16.36 -16.96
CA VAL A 142 23.79 15.02 -16.39
C VAL A 142 25.06 14.45 -16.98
N ARG A 143 25.19 14.50 -18.31
CA ARG A 143 26.38 14.05 -19.03
C ARG A 143 27.65 14.74 -18.55
N GLU A 144 27.61 16.03 -18.30
CA GLU A 144 28.77 16.78 -17.81
C GLU A 144 29.19 16.36 -16.41
N ALA A 145 28.26 15.97 -15.57
CA ALA A 145 28.51 15.50 -14.21
C ALA A 145 29.01 14.04 -14.12
N LEU A 146 28.92 13.26 -15.20
CA LEU A 146 29.36 11.87 -15.23
C LEU A 146 30.86 11.76 -15.03
N GLN A 147 31.26 10.79 -14.23
CA GLN A 147 32.64 10.40 -13.99
C GLN A 147 32.86 8.92 -14.40
N PRO A 148 34.11 8.53 -14.71
CA PRO A 148 34.43 7.13 -14.97
C PRO A 148 34.00 6.23 -13.81
N GLY A 149 33.32 5.12 -14.13
CA GLY A 149 32.77 4.19 -13.15
C GLY A 149 31.35 4.49 -12.67
N ASP A 150 30.75 5.63 -13.05
CA ASP A 150 29.32 5.88 -12.80
C ASP A 150 28.42 4.97 -13.63
N TRP A 151 27.17 4.92 -13.25
CA TRP A 151 26.13 4.16 -13.93
C TRP A 151 25.00 5.08 -14.39
N VAL A 152 24.44 4.82 -15.57
CA VAL A 152 23.25 5.54 -16.04
C VAL A 152 22.19 4.55 -16.46
N LEU A 153 21.09 4.54 -15.73
CA LEU A 153 19.91 3.73 -16.05
C LEU A 153 18.92 4.57 -16.86
N VAL A 154 18.65 4.14 -18.09
CA VAL A 154 17.76 4.82 -19.04
C VAL A 154 16.43 4.09 -19.10
N SER A 155 15.35 4.72 -18.59
CA SER A 155 13.97 4.22 -18.69
C SER A 155 13.03 5.38 -19.06
N ILE A 156 12.90 5.64 -20.33
CA ILE A 156 12.18 6.80 -20.86
C ILE A 156 11.40 6.44 -22.13
N GLY A 157 10.23 7.09 -22.36
CA GLY A 157 9.43 6.83 -23.57
C GLY A 157 7.92 7.01 -23.41
N HIS A 158 7.37 7.05 -22.18
CA HIS A 158 5.92 7.21 -21.99
C HIS A 158 5.32 8.47 -22.64
N ASN A 159 6.15 9.49 -22.86
CA ASN A 159 5.75 10.78 -23.39
C ASN A 159 6.17 11.00 -24.85
N ASP A 160 6.62 9.98 -25.55
CA ASP A 160 7.19 10.07 -26.89
C ASP A 160 6.15 10.22 -28.01
N GLY A 161 4.88 10.02 -27.69
CA GLY A 161 3.77 10.24 -28.61
C GLY A 161 3.31 11.69 -28.70
N GLY A 162 2.53 12.01 -29.73
CA GLY A 162 1.93 13.32 -29.99
C GLY A 162 2.55 14.05 -31.16
N GLU A 163 2.46 15.38 -31.16
CA GLU A 163 2.96 16.22 -32.21
C GLU A 163 4.44 16.54 -32.05
N PHE A 164 5.17 16.61 -33.16
CA PHE A 164 6.61 16.87 -33.16
C PHE A 164 6.96 18.34 -32.86
N PHE A 165 6.15 19.28 -33.33
CA PHE A 165 6.50 20.69 -33.39
C PHE A 165 5.44 21.62 -32.82
N ASP A 166 4.50 21.13 -32.04
CA ASP A 166 3.38 21.90 -31.49
C ASP A 166 3.85 22.98 -30.50
N GLN A 167 2.98 23.97 -30.28
CA GLN A 167 3.24 25.06 -29.35
C GLN A 167 3.28 24.61 -27.88
N ARG A 168 2.52 23.57 -27.57
CA ARG A 168 2.28 23.16 -26.16
C ARG A 168 3.40 22.29 -25.59
N ARG A 169 3.80 21.26 -26.32
CA ARG A 169 4.72 20.23 -25.82
C ARG A 169 5.89 19.92 -26.70
N ALA A 170 5.68 19.81 -28.01
CA ALA A 170 6.70 19.52 -29.02
C ALA A 170 7.70 18.44 -28.61
N ARG A 171 7.18 17.31 -28.08
CA ARG A 171 7.97 16.28 -27.37
C ARG A 171 8.03 14.94 -28.07
N ALA A 172 7.22 14.73 -29.11
CA ALA A 172 7.18 13.46 -29.82
C ALA A 172 8.53 13.08 -30.43
N VAL A 173 8.78 11.78 -30.52
CA VAL A 173 9.88 11.18 -31.28
C VAL A 173 9.31 10.30 -32.38
N ILE A 174 10.09 10.01 -33.42
CA ILE A 174 9.67 9.09 -34.47
C ILE A 174 9.74 7.67 -33.91
N PRO A 175 8.63 6.90 -33.96
CA PRO A 175 8.63 5.52 -33.50
C PRO A 175 9.62 4.65 -34.33
N GLY A 176 10.26 3.70 -33.66
CA GLY A 176 11.13 2.71 -34.31
C GLY A 176 12.61 2.88 -34.02
N LEU A 177 13.42 2.03 -34.66
CA LEU A 177 14.84 1.87 -34.33
C LEU A 177 15.78 2.40 -35.40
N ASP A 178 15.28 2.74 -36.58
CA ASP A 178 16.11 3.21 -37.69
C ASP A 178 16.92 4.46 -37.31
N PRO A 179 18.25 4.41 -37.32
CA PRO A 179 19.11 5.50 -36.91
C PRO A 179 19.05 6.72 -37.84
N ASP A 180 18.68 6.54 -39.08
CA ASP A 180 18.74 7.59 -40.12
C ASP A 180 17.40 8.32 -40.30
N THR A 181 16.33 7.80 -39.75
CA THR A 181 15.02 8.42 -39.84
C THR A 181 14.95 9.71 -39.02
N MET A 182 14.64 10.81 -39.68
CA MET A 182 14.49 12.14 -39.10
C MET A 182 13.45 13.00 -39.81
N ILE A 183 12.89 13.95 -39.07
CA ILE A 183 11.97 14.98 -39.57
C ILE A 183 12.50 16.33 -39.13
N VAL A 184 12.60 17.28 -40.07
CA VAL A 184 13.00 18.66 -39.79
C VAL A 184 11.77 19.56 -39.87
N GLY A 185 11.58 20.42 -38.90
CA GLY A 185 10.46 21.37 -38.89
C GLY A 185 10.67 22.52 -37.92
N PHE A 186 9.76 23.50 -37.98
CA PHE A 186 9.78 24.64 -37.09
C PHE A 186 9.06 24.30 -35.79
N ASN A 187 9.81 24.25 -34.71
CA ASN A 187 9.29 23.95 -33.38
C ASN A 187 8.62 25.20 -32.80
N GLN A 188 7.28 25.17 -32.72
CA GLN A 188 6.49 26.31 -32.26
C GLN A 188 6.72 26.64 -30.79
N ARG A 189 7.10 25.66 -29.96
CA ARG A 189 7.41 25.87 -28.54
C ARG A 189 8.73 26.58 -28.33
N THR A 190 9.76 26.20 -29.06
CA THR A 190 11.10 26.76 -28.91
C THR A 190 11.41 27.90 -29.88
N GLN A 191 10.50 28.16 -30.84
CA GLN A 191 10.63 29.17 -31.89
C GLN A 191 11.92 29.01 -32.74
N ARG A 192 12.30 27.75 -33.02
CA ARG A 192 13.51 27.41 -33.78
C ARG A 192 13.26 26.25 -34.74
N GLN A 193 14.08 26.14 -35.77
CA GLN A 193 14.20 24.90 -36.52
C GLN A 193 14.71 23.80 -35.61
N ASP A 194 14.12 22.62 -35.72
CA ASP A 194 14.43 21.49 -34.89
C ASP A 194 14.42 20.22 -35.74
N THR A 195 15.24 19.24 -35.34
CA THR A 195 15.31 17.93 -35.99
C THR A 195 14.88 16.86 -34.99
N VAL A 196 13.86 16.10 -35.34
CA VAL A 196 13.36 14.98 -34.57
C VAL A 196 13.88 13.71 -35.18
N TYR A 197 14.48 12.85 -34.36
CA TYR A 197 15.01 11.57 -34.75
C TYR A 197 14.13 10.43 -34.25
N SER A 198 14.45 9.22 -34.69
CA SER A 198 13.80 8.01 -34.17
C SER A 198 14.13 7.76 -32.70
N TYR A 199 13.28 7.00 -32.02
CA TYR A 199 13.52 6.51 -30.65
C TYR A 199 14.89 5.82 -30.56
N GLY A 200 15.19 4.91 -31.49
CA GLY A 200 16.46 4.18 -31.53
C GLY A 200 17.68 5.08 -31.70
N ASN A 201 17.56 6.17 -32.48
CA ASN A 201 18.64 7.14 -32.64
C ASN A 201 18.97 7.83 -31.31
N TYR A 202 17.97 8.31 -30.56
CA TYR A 202 18.22 8.94 -29.25
C TYR A 202 18.84 7.95 -28.26
N ILE A 203 18.37 6.70 -28.20
CA ILE A 203 18.95 5.69 -27.30
C ILE A 203 20.42 5.43 -27.63
N ARG A 204 20.77 5.29 -28.93
CA ARG A 204 22.18 5.10 -29.34
C ARG A 204 23.06 6.29 -28.92
N ARG A 205 22.54 7.52 -29.02
CA ARG A 205 23.25 8.72 -28.57
C ARG A 205 23.50 8.69 -27.06
N TYR A 206 22.48 8.38 -26.25
CA TYR A 206 22.67 8.22 -24.81
C TYR A 206 23.78 7.22 -24.52
N ILE A 207 23.73 6.02 -25.10
CA ILE A 207 24.69 4.95 -24.86
C ILE A 207 26.11 5.38 -25.25
N SER A 208 26.27 5.96 -26.44
CA SER A 208 27.56 6.46 -26.94
C SER A 208 28.17 7.52 -26.02
N GLU A 209 27.36 8.49 -25.62
CA GLU A 209 27.82 9.61 -24.76
C GLU A 209 28.12 9.17 -23.32
N ILE A 210 27.35 8.20 -22.76
CA ILE A 210 27.65 7.59 -21.46
C ILE A 210 29.02 6.89 -21.50
N ARG A 211 29.24 6.07 -22.52
CA ARG A 211 30.53 5.37 -22.70
C ARG A 211 31.69 6.31 -22.91
N ALA A 212 31.49 7.40 -23.63
CA ALA A 212 32.52 8.43 -23.85
C ALA A 212 32.98 9.10 -22.55
N LYS A 213 32.16 9.10 -21.50
CA LYS A 213 32.52 9.58 -20.15
C LYS A 213 33.13 8.48 -19.26
N GLY A 214 33.33 7.27 -19.77
CA GLY A 214 33.80 6.11 -18.97
C GLY A 214 32.75 5.59 -18.00
N ALA A 215 31.47 5.94 -18.19
CA ALA A 215 30.35 5.48 -17.39
C ALA A 215 29.67 4.25 -18.03
N HIS A 216 28.87 3.55 -17.26
CA HIS A 216 28.23 2.30 -17.63
C HIS A 216 26.73 2.51 -17.92
N PRO A 217 26.26 2.28 -19.17
CA PRO A 217 24.85 2.38 -19.50
C PRO A 217 24.06 1.14 -19.07
N ILE A 218 22.78 1.34 -18.71
CA ILE A 218 21.78 0.28 -18.45
C ILE A 218 20.50 0.68 -19.17
N LEU A 219 19.96 -0.18 -20.01
CA LEU A 219 18.64 -0.02 -20.59
C LEU A 219 17.57 -0.69 -19.73
N MET A 220 16.46 -0.01 -19.51
CA MET A 220 15.33 -0.55 -18.77
C MET A 220 14.02 -0.18 -19.48
N SER A 221 13.13 -1.17 -19.68
CA SER A 221 11.84 -0.91 -20.29
C SER A 221 10.95 -0.04 -19.38
N LEU A 222 9.86 0.46 -19.96
CA LEU A 222 8.91 1.33 -19.26
C LEU A 222 8.12 0.56 -18.21
N THR A 223 7.65 1.26 -17.18
CA THR A 223 6.64 0.69 -16.27
C THR A 223 5.37 0.30 -17.03
N PRO A 224 4.63 -0.73 -16.59
CA PRO A 224 3.33 -1.06 -17.18
C PRO A 224 2.34 0.10 -17.02
N ARG A 225 1.32 0.12 -17.86
CA ARG A 225 0.14 0.98 -17.72
C ARG A 225 -1.02 0.16 -17.15
N ASP A 226 -2.00 0.85 -16.59
CA ASP A 226 -3.31 0.31 -16.25
C ASP A 226 -4.12 0.06 -17.53
N ALA A 227 -3.70 -0.95 -18.28
CA ALA A 227 -4.31 -1.39 -19.52
C ALA A 227 -4.21 -2.91 -19.61
N PHE A 228 -5.36 -3.57 -19.82
CA PHE A 228 -5.49 -5.01 -19.79
C PHE A 228 -5.91 -5.53 -21.17
N ASP A 229 -5.44 -6.72 -21.51
CA ASP A 229 -5.91 -7.49 -22.66
C ASP A 229 -7.23 -8.22 -22.33
N GLU A 230 -7.72 -9.00 -23.31
CA GLU A 230 -8.98 -9.76 -23.19
C GLU A 230 -8.93 -10.82 -22.07
N ASP A 231 -7.73 -11.28 -21.72
CA ASP A 231 -7.51 -12.25 -20.63
C ASP A 231 -7.34 -11.56 -19.26
N GLY A 232 -7.47 -10.23 -19.20
CA GLY A 232 -7.26 -9.43 -18.00
C GLY A 232 -5.80 -9.33 -17.54
N ARG A 233 -4.85 -9.51 -18.47
CA ARG A 233 -3.42 -9.35 -18.23
C ARG A 233 -2.95 -7.97 -18.65
N ILE A 234 -1.96 -7.44 -17.94
CA ILE A 234 -1.31 -6.18 -18.32
C ILE A 234 -0.74 -6.25 -19.74
N VAL A 235 -1.10 -5.28 -20.57
CA VAL A 235 -0.56 -5.13 -21.92
C VAL A 235 0.93 -4.82 -21.89
N ARG A 236 1.75 -5.60 -22.57
CA ARG A 236 3.19 -5.34 -22.71
C ARG A 236 3.43 -4.31 -23.80
N LYS A 237 4.38 -3.41 -23.57
CA LYS A 237 4.67 -2.30 -24.47
C LYS A 237 5.66 -2.67 -25.59
N PRO A 238 5.45 -2.19 -26.83
CA PRO A 238 6.38 -2.44 -27.93
C PRO A 238 7.81 -1.95 -27.66
N GLN A 239 7.95 -0.89 -26.87
CA GLN A 239 9.26 -0.34 -26.49
C GLN A 239 10.14 -1.37 -25.76
N SER A 240 9.56 -2.35 -25.06
CA SER A 240 10.34 -3.44 -24.46
C SER A 240 11.12 -4.23 -25.51
N GLN A 241 10.49 -4.56 -26.64
CA GLN A 241 11.15 -5.26 -27.76
C GLN A 241 12.22 -4.38 -28.41
N TRP A 242 11.94 -3.12 -28.61
CA TRP A 242 12.94 -2.17 -29.18
C TRP A 242 14.19 -2.07 -28.31
N LEU A 243 14.01 -1.99 -27.00
CA LEU A 243 15.14 -1.91 -26.06
C LEU A 243 15.90 -3.23 -25.98
N ALA A 244 15.23 -4.38 -26.08
CA ALA A 244 15.88 -5.68 -26.15
C ALA A 244 16.78 -5.76 -27.42
N THR A 245 16.24 -5.37 -28.58
CA THR A 245 17.01 -5.33 -29.83
C THR A 245 18.22 -4.39 -29.72
N LEU A 246 18.04 -3.18 -29.16
CA LEU A 246 19.16 -2.23 -28.97
C LEU A 246 20.18 -2.72 -27.95
N SER A 247 19.75 -3.47 -26.92
CA SER A 247 20.64 -4.08 -25.95
C SER A 247 21.61 -5.07 -26.59
N GLU A 248 21.10 -5.93 -27.48
CA GLU A 248 21.90 -6.88 -28.23
C GLU A 248 22.83 -6.17 -29.23
N GLU A 249 22.29 -5.22 -30.01
CA GLU A 249 23.06 -4.42 -30.98
C GLU A 249 24.23 -3.67 -30.34
N LEU A 250 23.98 -3.09 -29.16
CA LEU A 250 24.94 -2.18 -28.51
C LEU A 250 25.76 -2.85 -27.38
N ASP A 251 25.53 -4.12 -27.13
CA ASP A 251 26.14 -4.86 -26.00
C ASP A 251 25.98 -4.12 -24.67
N VAL A 252 24.72 -3.84 -24.28
CA VAL A 252 24.32 -3.07 -23.09
C VAL A 252 23.37 -3.90 -22.23
N PRO A 253 23.51 -3.96 -20.89
CA PRO A 253 22.58 -4.69 -20.05
C PRO A 253 21.15 -4.13 -20.19
N TYR A 254 20.20 -5.05 -20.28
CA TYR A 254 18.77 -4.74 -20.39
C TYR A 254 17.95 -5.40 -19.27
N VAL A 255 17.01 -4.64 -18.73
CA VAL A 255 16.03 -5.10 -17.75
C VAL A 255 14.63 -4.84 -18.27
N ASP A 256 13.84 -5.90 -18.45
CA ASP A 256 12.43 -5.75 -18.84
C ASP A 256 11.53 -5.49 -17.63
N LEU A 257 11.56 -4.24 -17.13
CA LEU A 257 10.72 -3.78 -16.03
C LEU A 257 9.22 -3.93 -16.36
N ASN A 258 8.84 -3.72 -17.63
CA ASN A 258 7.46 -3.83 -18.08
C ASN A 258 6.91 -5.26 -17.88
N ASP A 259 7.70 -6.27 -18.22
CA ASP A 259 7.30 -7.65 -18.04
C ASP A 259 7.37 -8.07 -16.55
N ILE A 260 8.45 -7.73 -15.85
CA ILE A 260 8.61 -8.08 -14.42
C ILE A 260 7.47 -7.51 -13.59
N SER A 261 7.19 -6.20 -13.71
CA SER A 261 6.08 -5.56 -13.00
C SER A 261 4.72 -6.01 -13.53
N GLY A 262 4.60 -6.24 -14.83
CA GLY A 262 3.37 -6.73 -15.45
C GLY A 262 2.96 -8.11 -14.91
N ARG A 263 3.90 -9.06 -14.78
CA ARG A 263 3.62 -10.37 -14.17
C ARG A 263 3.18 -10.26 -12.71
N LYS A 264 3.73 -9.30 -11.96
CA LYS A 264 3.26 -9.02 -10.59
C LYS A 264 1.81 -8.55 -10.60
N LEU A 265 1.49 -7.56 -11.42
CA LEU A 265 0.14 -7.06 -11.57
C LEU A 265 -0.83 -8.14 -12.07
N ASP A 266 -0.39 -9.04 -12.97
CA ASP A 266 -1.20 -10.16 -13.44
C ASP A 266 -1.55 -11.14 -12.30
N SER A 267 -0.71 -11.26 -11.27
CA SER A 267 -0.93 -12.12 -10.12
C SER A 267 -1.82 -11.51 -9.04
N TYR A 268 -2.06 -10.20 -9.08
CA TYR A 268 -2.90 -9.50 -8.13
C TYR A 268 -4.39 -9.56 -8.53
N SER A 269 -5.29 -9.28 -7.58
CA SER A 269 -6.73 -9.20 -7.81
C SER A 269 -7.10 -8.10 -8.81
N HIS A 270 -8.37 -8.10 -9.26
CA HIS A 270 -8.93 -7.05 -10.13
C HIS A 270 -8.91 -5.64 -9.49
N TRP A 271 -8.67 -5.54 -8.17
CA TRP A 271 -8.49 -4.27 -7.47
C TRP A 271 -7.11 -3.64 -7.69
N LYS A 272 -6.22 -4.31 -8.46
CA LYS A 272 -4.86 -3.82 -8.74
C LYS A 272 -4.82 -2.43 -9.37
N GLU A 273 -5.77 -2.12 -10.27
CA GLU A 273 -5.86 -0.82 -10.91
C GLU A 273 -6.13 0.29 -9.89
N LYS A 274 -6.96 0.02 -8.87
CA LYS A 274 -7.31 0.99 -7.83
C LYS A 274 -6.27 1.10 -6.71
N TYR A 275 -5.40 0.13 -6.57
CA TYR A 275 -4.42 0.09 -5.49
C TYR A 275 -3.01 0.49 -5.94
N HIS A 276 -2.61 0.12 -7.17
CA HIS A 276 -1.27 0.38 -7.70
C HIS A 276 -1.19 1.62 -8.59
N PHE A 277 -2.29 2.06 -9.18
CA PHE A 277 -2.36 3.28 -9.97
C PHE A 277 -3.15 4.37 -9.23
N PHE A 278 -2.95 5.62 -9.61
CA PHE A 278 -3.65 6.74 -8.99
C PHE A 278 -3.89 7.89 -9.97
N GLY A 279 -5.15 8.20 -10.21
CA GLY A 279 -5.60 9.35 -10.97
C GLY A 279 -5.59 9.20 -12.47
N ASP A 280 -4.84 8.25 -13.01
CA ASP A 280 -4.83 7.91 -14.43
C ASP A 280 -4.23 6.52 -14.67
N GLN A 281 -4.15 6.12 -15.94
CA GLN A 281 -3.65 4.79 -16.35
C GLN A 281 -2.12 4.66 -16.41
N ILE A 282 -1.36 5.67 -16.02
CA ILE A 282 0.10 5.70 -16.18
C ILE A 282 0.81 5.82 -14.84
N HIS A 283 0.30 6.71 -13.99
CA HIS A 283 0.97 7.09 -12.76
C HIS A 283 0.56 6.19 -11.60
N THR A 284 1.55 5.76 -10.85
CA THR A 284 1.35 4.81 -9.76
C THR A 284 1.10 5.51 -8.42
N SER A 285 0.33 4.83 -7.57
CA SER A 285 0.32 5.10 -6.13
C SER A 285 1.70 4.80 -5.53
N HIS A 286 1.87 5.11 -4.27
CA HIS A 286 3.07 4.72 -3.54
C HIS A 286 3.32 3.19 -3.59
N PHE A 287 2.28 2.37 -3.54
CA PHE A 287 2.40 0.91 -3.62
C PHE A 287 2.88 0.44 -5.00
N GLY A 288 2.31 1.01 -6.06
CA GLY A 288 2.74 0.70 -7.42
C GLY A 288 4.17 1.17 -7.71
N ALA A 289 4.55 2.34 -7.19
CA ALA A 289 5.91 2.84 -7.33
C ALA A 289 6.94 1.96 -6.57
N LEU A 290 6.62 1.54 -5.36
CA LEU A 290 7.47 0.62 -4.58
C LEU A 290 7.59 -0.74 -5.26
N MET A 291 6.49 -1.30 -5.78
CA MET A 291 6.49 -2.53 -6.57
C MET A 291 7.40 -2.40 -7.80
N ASN A 292 7.31 -1.31 -8.56
CA ASN A 292 8.16 -1.07 -9.72
C ASN A 292 9.64 -0.94 -9.34
N ALA A 293 9.96 -0.24 -8.24
CA ALA A 293 11.33 -0.11 -7.75
C ALA A 293 11.93 -1.46 -7.36
N ARG A 294 11.14 -2.31 -6.68
CA ARG A 294 11.54 -3.67 -6.35
C ARG A 294 11.74 -4.51 -7.62
N SER A 295 10.82 -4.42 -8.57
CA SER A 295 10.93 -5.11 -9.87
C SER A 295 12.18 -4.69 -10.65
N ALA A 296 12.53 -3.39 -10.63
CA ALA A 296 13.76 -2.89 -11.22
C ALA A 296 15.00 -3.51 -10.56
N ALA A 297 15.02 -3.57 -9.22
CA ALA A 297 16.13 -4.16 -8.48
C ALA A 297 16.24 -5.69 -8.71
N GLU A 298 15.13 -6.42 -8.72
CA GLU A 298 15.08 -7.84 -9.05
C GLU A 298 15.60 -8.09 -10.46
N GLY A 299 15.19 -7.27 -11.44
CA GLY A 299 15.65 -7.37 -12.82
C GLY A 299 17.15 -7.09 -12.96
N LEU A 300 17.69 -6.11 -12.25
CA LEU A 300 19.12 -5.85 -12.22
C LEU A 300 19.90 -7.02 -11.63
N MET A 301 19.43 -7.62 -10.55
CA MET A 301 20.05 -8.80 -9.94
C MET A 301 19.96 -10.03 -10.86
N ALA A 302 18.86 -10.22 -11.58
CA ALA A 302 18.65 -11.36 -12.48
C ALA A 302 19.39 -11.24 -13.81
N CYS A 303 19.65 -10.01 -14.30
CA CYS A 303 20.31 -9.77 -15.57
C CYS A 303 21.73 -10.37 -15.58
N GLN A 304 22.05 -11.20 -16.59
CA GLN A 304 23.33 -11.92 -16.65
C GLN A 304 24.45 -11.16 -17.40
N HIS A 305 24.19 -9.92 -17.82
CA HIS A 305 25.18 -9.13 -18.55
C HIS A 305 26.43 -8.86 -17.70
N PRO A 306 27.66 -9.16 -18.20
CA PRO A 306 28.89 -9.11 -17.40
C PRO A 306 29.17 -7.71 -16.82
N SER A 307 28.80 -6.63 -17.52
CA SER A 307 29.03 -5.26 -17.04
C SER A 307 28.31 -4.95 -15.73
N LEU A 308 27.26 -5.67 -15.35
CA LEU A 308 26.56 -5.47 -14.08
C LEU A 308 27.22 -6.17 -12.87
N ALA A 309 28.26 -6.97 -13.09
CA ALA A 309 28.88 -7.73 -12.00
C ALA A 309 29.30 -6.84 -10.82
N LEU A 310 29.95 -5.70 -11.10
CA LEU A 310 30.35 -4.73 -10.08
C LEU A 310 29.14 -4.06 -9.42
N LEU A 311 28.16 -3.59 -10.19
CA LEU A 311 26.96 -2.94 -9.65
C LEU A 311 26.23 -3.85 -8.66
N LYS A 312 26.09 -5.14 -8.98
CA LYS A 312 25.43 -6.12 -8.10
C LYS A 312 26.12 -6.25 -6.73
N THR A 313 27.42 -6.05 -6.63
CA THR A 313 28.13 -6.05 -5.33
C THR A 313 27.82 -4.83 -4.46
N MET A 314 27.21 -3.82 -5.06
CA MET A 314 26.79 -2.58 -4.41
C MET A 314 25.29 -2.59 -4.08
N MET A 315 24.56 -3.58 -4.58
CA MET A 315 23.13 -3.76 -4.26
C MET A 315 22.96 -4.51 -2.94
N LEU A 316 21.84 -4.26 -2.29
CA LEU A 316 21.36 -5.08 -1.17
C LEU A 316 20.75 -6.37 -1.72
N ASN A 317 20.71 -7.42 -0.89
CA ASN A 317 20.09 -8.68 -1.32
C ASN A 317 18.59 -8.47 -1.56
N VAL A 318 18.15 -8.73 -2.79
CA VAL A 318 16.76 -8.66 -3.21
C VAL A 318 16.36 -10.07 -3.63
N GLU A 319 15.67 -10.77 -2.73
CA GLU A 319 15.06 -12.05 -3.06
C GLU A 319 13.94 -11.82 -4.09
N PRO A 320 13.98 -12.49 -5.26
CA PRO A 320 12.89 -12.41 -6.22
C PRO A 320 11.59 -12.85 -5.58
N GLU A 321 10.57 -12.06 -5.72
CA GLU A 321 9.23 -12.42 -5.25
C GLU A 321 8.74 -13.61 -6.07
N ARG A 322 8.40 -14.71 -5.42
CA ARG A 322 7.85 -15.89 -6.10
C ARG A 322 6.39 -15.62 -6.44
N TYR A 323 6.12 -15.33 -7.71
CA TYR A 323 4.73 -15.22 -8.20
C TYR A 323 4.23 -16.61 -8.58
N GLN A 324 3.09 -16.97 -8.02
CA GLN A 324 2.27 -17.97 -8.68
C GLN A 324 1.59 -17.25 -9.86
N THR A 325 2.04 -17.53 -11.08
CA THR A 325 1.27 -17.16 -12.27
C THR A 325 -0.17 -17.56 -12.02
N ARG A 326 -1.10 -16.62 -12.24
CA ARG A 326 -2.54 -16.90 -12.20
C ARG A 326 -2.76 -18.15 -13.05
N GLN A 327 -2.88 -19.29 -12.41
CA GLN A 327 -3.34 -20.47 -13.11
C GLN A 327 -4.81 -20.15 -13.42
N THR A 328 -5.07 -19.82 -14.68
CA THR A 328 -6.42 -20.03 -15.23
C THR A 328 -6.77 -21.43 -14.77
N SER A 329 -7.79 -21.56 -13.93
CA SER A 329 -8.17 -22.86 -13.37
C SER A 329 -8.17 -23.86 -14.52
N PRO A 330 -7.31 -24.88 -14.53
CA PRO A 330 -7.43 -25.90 -15.53
C PRO A 330 -8.82 -26.49 -15.29
N THR A 331 -9.67 -26.42 -16.28
CA THR A 331 -10.87 -27.23 -16.35
C THR A 331 -10.42 -28.67 -16.15
N GLY A 332 -10.40 -29.15 -14.89
CA GLY A 332 -9.90 -30.49 -14.55
C GLY A 332 -9.12 -30.65 -13.24
N GLN A 333 -8.83 -29.58 -12.48
CA GLN A 333 -8.30 -29.79 -11.13
C GLN A 333 -9.40 -30.38 -10.26
N THR A 334 -9.17 -31.60 -9.80
CA THR A 334 -9.96 -32.23 -8.76
C THR A 334 -9.97 -31.29 -7.55
N ARG A 335 -11.16 -30.84 -7.16
CA ARG A 335 -11.41 -30.05 -5.94
C ARG A 335 -10.60 -30.68 -4.80
N PRO A 336 -9.88 -29.88 -3.98
CA PRO A 336 -9.26 -30.42 -2.79
C PRO A 336 -10.28 -31.24 -2.03
N THR A 337 -9.93 -32.42 -1.60
CA THR A 337 -10.85 -33.33 -0.90
C THR A 337 -11.42 -32.69 0.36
N ARG A 338 -10.83 -31.55 0.81
CA ARG A 338 -11.17 -30.84 2.04
C ARG A 338 -10.95 -29.32 1.86
N PRO A 339 -12.01 -28.50 1.96
CA PRO A 339 -11.87 -27.04 1.84
C PRO A 339 -11.08 -26.46 3.03
N THR A 340 -10.61 -25.22 2.86
CA THR A 340 -9.92 -24.47 3.90
C THR A 340 -10.79 -23.30 4.37
N VAL A 341 -10.82 -23.03 5.68
CA VAL A 341 -11.31 -21.78 6.22
C VAL A 341 -10.14 -20.93 6.70
N PHE A 342 -10.05 -19.72 6.17
CA PHE A 342 -9.08 -18.72 6.58
C PHE A 342 -9.73 -17.75 7.56
N PHE A 343 -9.10 -17.53 8.69
CA PHE A 343 -9.49 -16.51 9.65
C PHE A 343 -8.55 -15.33 9.48
N THR A 344 -9.08 -14.17 9.07
CA THR A 344 -8.32 -12.93 8.89
C THR A 344 -8.78 -11.90 9.90
N GLY A 345 -7.86 -11.08 10.40
CA GLY A 345 -8.18 -10.12 11.44
C GLY A 345 -6.97 -9.63 12.22
N ASP A 346 -7.26 -9.06 13.37
CA ASP A 346 -6.27 -8.50 14.28
C ASP A 346 -5.97 -9.39 15.52
N SER A 347 -5.58 -8.75 16.63
CA SER A 347 -5.26 -9.45 17.88
C SER A 347 -6.44 -10.15 18.54
N THR A 348 -7.67 -9.79 18.21
CA THR A 348 -8.88 -10.43 18.74
C THR A 348 -9.18 -11.75 18.03
N VAL A 349 -8.64 -11.93 16.82
CA VAL A 349 -8.67 -13.19 16.06
C VAL A 349 -7.44 -14.05 16.35
N LYS A 350 -6.23 -13.43 16.38
CA LYS A 350 -4.94 -14.05 16.76
C LYS A 350 -4.05 -13.05 17.49
N ASN A 351 -3.82 -13.23 18.78
CA ASN A 351 -2.99 -12.31 19.55
C ASN A 351 -1.49 -12.62 19.40
N SER A 352 -1.08 -13.85 19.72
CA SER A 352 0.29 -14.34 19.55
C SER A 352 0.28 -15.79 19.07
N ASP A 353 1.44 -16.31 18.71
CA ASP A 353 1.54 -17.71 18.30
C ASP A 353 1.42 -18.66 19.48
N ASN A 354 1.82 -18.23 20.69
CA ASN A 354 1.90 -19.06 21.90
C ASN A 354 0.93 -18.64 23.01
N ASP A 355 0.25 -17.48 22.86
CA ASP A 355 -0.64 -16.87 23.89
C ASP A 355 -0.01 -16.79 25.32
N ASP A 356 1.31 -16.71 25.36
CA ASP A 356 2.14 -16.66 26.57
C ASP A 356 1.88 -15.41 27.43
N ASN A 357 1.36 -14.35 26.82
CA ASN A 357 0.93 -13.13 27.50
C ASN A 357 -0.47 -13.22 28.14
N GLY A 358 -1.16 -14.36 27.98
CA GLY A 358 -2.50 -14.64 28.48
C GLY A 358 -3.64 -13.90 27.79
N MET A 359 -3.37 -13.24 26.64
CA MET A 359 -4.36 -12.65 25.75
C MET A 359 -4.56 -13.60 24.55
N TRP A 360 -5.82 -13.93 24.25
CA TRP A 360 -6.18 -14.93 23.27
C TRP A 360 -7.02 -14.33 22.15
N GLY A 361 -6.69 -14.69 20.90
CA GLY A 361 -7.61 -14.50 19.79
C GLY A 361 -8.58 -15.68 19.68
N TRP A 362 -9.84 -15.43 19.29
CA TRP A 362 -10.84 -16.50 19.27
C TRP A 362 -10.54 -17.60 18.25
N ALA A 363 -9.93 -17.26 17.12
CA ALA A 363 -9.60 -18.26 16.09
C ALA A 363 -8.41 -19.17 16.48
N ALA A 364 -7.66 -18.85 17.54
CA ALA A 364 -6.71 -19.79 18.16
C ALA A 364 -7.44 -21.02 18.77
N LEU A 365 -8.73 -20.88 19.06
CA LEU A 365 -9.59 -21.94 19.59
C LEU A 365 -10.58 -22.48 18.54
N ALA A 366 -10.38 -22.17 17.26
CA ALA A 366 -11.25 -22.65 16.18
C ALA A 366 -11.36 -24.18 16.13
N GLY A 367 -10.30 -24.91 16.48
CA GLY A 367 -10.32 -26.37 16.58
C GLY A 367 -11.23 -26.93 17.68
N GLU A 368 -11.71 -26.11 18.63
CA GLU A 368 -12.71 -26.53 19.63
C GLU A 368 -14.15 -26.48 19.07
N VAL A 369 -14.36 -25.83 17.90
CA VAL A 369 -15.69 -25.63 17.30
C VAL A 369 -15.80 -26.15 15.86
N PHE A 370 -14.70 -26.31 15.13
CA PHE A 370 -14.67 -26.88 13.79
C PHE A 370 -14.09 -28.28 13.76
N ASP A 371 -14.65 -29.12 12.91
CA ASP A 371 -14.17 -30.50 12.69
C ASP A 371 -12.96 -30.48 11.72
N GLY A 372 -11.76 -30.47 12.30
CA GLY A 372 -10.50 -30.47 11.53
C GLY A 372 -10.31 -31.70 10.63
N SER A 373 -11.13 -32.75 10.75
CA SER A 373 -11.12 -33.89 9.83
C SER A 373 -11.86 -33.57 8.51
N LYS A 374 -12.76 -32.57 8.50
CA LYS A 374 -13.59 -32.18 7.36
C LYS A 374 -13.16 -30.90 6.69
N ILE A 375 -12.50 -29.98 7.43
CA ILE A 375 -12.06 -28.68 6.92
C ILE A 375 -10.67 -28.34 7.47
N ASN A 376 -9.83 -27.71 6.65
CA ASN A 376 -8.56 -27.17 7.09
C ASN A 376 -8.78 -25.82 7.78
N LEU A 377 -8.06 -25.56 8.87
CA LEU A 377 -8.14 -24.32 9.63
C LEU A 377 -6.84 -23.53 9.48
N VAL A 378 -6.92 -22.32 8.93
CA VAL A 378 -5.75 -21.44 8.74
C VAL A 378 -6.02 -20.11 9.43
N ASN A 379 -5.36 -19.87 10.56
CA ASN A 379 -5.42 -18.58 11.23
C ASN A 379 -4.36 -17.64 10.66
N ALA A 380 -4.74 -16.85 9.64
CA ALA A 380 -3.91 -15.88 8.95
C ALA A 380 -3.89 -14.50 9.63
N ALA A 381 -4.69 -14.30 10.68
CA ALA A 381 -4.77 -13.04 11.41
C ALA A 381 -3.43 -12.63 12.02
N ARG A 382 -3.23 -11.33 12.22
CA ARG A 382 -2.01 -10.76 12.79
C ARG A 382 -2.33 -9.67 13.80
N ALA A 383 -1.84 -9.83 15.04
CA ALA A 383 -2.04 -8.87 16.11
C ALA A 383 -1.63 -7.43 15.70
N GLY A 384 -2.44 -6.44 16.08
CA GLY A 384 -2.18 -5.04 15.85
C GLY A 384 -2.39 -4.56 14.41
N ARG A 385 -2.98 -5.37 13.52
CA ARG A 385 -3.25 -4.96 12.13
C ARG A 385 -4.65 -4.41 11.99
N SER A 386 -4.78 -3.37 11.19
CA SER A 386 -6.02 -2.86 10.61
C SER A 386 -6.24 -3.47 9.24
N THR A 387 -7.38 -3.23 8.61
CA THR A 387 -7.62 -3.57 7.19
C THR A 387 -6.50 -3.05 6.30
N ARG A 388 -6.15 -1.75 6.44
CA ARG A 388 -5.08 -1.08 5.70
C ARG A 388 -3.72 -1.75 5.90
N SER A 389 -3.28 -1.90 7.16
CA SER A 389 -1.94 -2.42 7.43
C SER A 389 -1.82 -3.90 7.07
N PHE A 390 -2.90 -4.68 7.15
CA PHE A 390 -2.93 -6.08 6.75
C PHE A 390 -2.71 -6.25 5.23
N ILE A 391 -3.33 -5.38 4.41
CA ILE A 391 -3.11 -5.33 2.97
C ILE A 391 -1.72 -4.79 2.65
N ARG A 392 -1.33 -3.65 3.22
CA ARG A 392 -0.06 -2.97 2.95
C ARG A 392 1.17 -3.86 3.23
N GLU A 393 1.09 -4.68 4.28
CA GLU A 393 2.18 -5.59 4.66
C GLU A 393 2.19 -6.90 3.84
N GLY A 394 1.32 -7.03 2.83
CA GLY A 394 1.22 -8.21 1.98
C GLY A 394 0.64 -9.44 2.68
N LEU A 395 0.02 -9.27 3.86
CA LEU A 395 -0.61 -10.38 4.58
C LEU A 395 -1.87 -10.85 3.87
N TRP A 396 -2.67 -9.91 3.35
CA TRP A 396 -3.82 -10.23 2.55
C TRP A 396 -3.45 -10.93 1.24
N GLU A 397 -2.38 -10.49 0.59
CA GLU A 397 -1.89 -11.10 -0.66
C GLU A 397 -1.53 -12.58 -0.48
N LYS A 398 -0.95 -12.95 0.67
CA LYS A 398 -0.65 -14.34 1.01
C LYS A 398 -1.93 -15.18 1.12
N VAL A 399 -2.99 -14.64 1.73
CA VAL A 399 -4.29 -15.30 1.81
C VAL A 399 -4.87 -15.44 0.41
N TYR A 400 -4.99 -14.34 -0.34
CA TYR A 400 -5.53 -14.30 -1.69
C TYR A 400 -4.87 -15.33 -2.63
N ASN A 401 -3.53 -15.40 -2.63
CA ASN A 401 -2.79 -16.34 -3.45
C ASN A 401 -2.95 -17.82 -3.04
N SER A 402 -3.40 -18.06 -1.80
CA SER A 402 -3.63 -19.41 -1.27
C SER A 402 -5.07 -19.90 -1.48
N LEU A 403 -6.01 -18.98 -1.79
CA LEU A 403 -7.42 -19.31 -1.93
C LEU A 403 -7.69 -20.19 -3.15
N GLN A 404 -8.61 -21.14 -2.96
CA GLN A 404 -9.12 -22.02 -4.00
C GLN A 404 -10.66 -22.02 -4.00
N PRO A 405 -11.29 -22.41 -5.13
CA PRO A 405 -12.74 -22.54 -5.17
C PRO A 405 -13.28 -23.48 -4.10
N GLY A 406 -14.27 -23.00 -3.35
CA GLY A 406 -14.91 -23.73 -2.24
C GLY A 406 -14.27 -23.50 -0.87
N ASP A 407 -13.21 -22.70 -0.78
CA ASP A 407 -12.68 -22.22 0.50
C ASP A 407 -13.58 -21.15 1.13
N TYR A 408 -13.33 -20.83 2.40
CA TYR A 408 -14.04 -19.78 3.15
C TYR A 408 -13.06 -18.79 3.75
N VAL A 409 -13.47 -17.53 3.83
CA VAL A 409 -12.69 -16.48 4.51
C VAL A 409 -13.58 -15.75 5.50
N LEU A 410 -13.28 -15.81 6.78
CA LEU A 410 -13.87 -14.99 7.81
C LEU A 410 -13.04 -13.72 7.97
N ILE A 411 -13.67 -12.55 7.78
CA ILE A 411 -13.01 -11.25 7.74
C ILE A 411 -13.46 -10.43 8.95
N GLU A 412 -12.57 -10.23 9.95
CA GLU A 412 -12.86 -9.46 11.16
C GLU A 412 -11.77 -8.40 11.38
N PHE A 413 -12.07 -7.14 11.11
CA PHE A 413 -11.18 -5.99 11.36
C PHE A 413 -11.95 -4.80 11.93
N GLY A 414 -11.24 -3.89 12.60
CA GLY A 414 -11.78 -2.62 13.04
C GLY A 414 -11.15 -2.09 14.32
N HIS A 415 -10.72 -2.95 15.27
CA HIS A 415 -10.14 -2.47 16.54
C HIS A 415 -8.90 -1.60 16.36
N ASN A 416 -8.15 -1.75 15.27
CA ASN A 416 -6.97 -0.96 14.93
C ASN A 416 -7.24 0.10 13.85
N ASP A 417 -8.34 0.00 13.14
CA ASP A 417 -8.73 0.92 12.06
C ASP A 417 -9.08 2.32 12.57
N ILE A 418 -9.51 2.42 13.81
CA ILE A 418 -9.79 3.67 14.55
C ILE A 418 -8.51 4.45 14.93
N CYS A 419 -7.32 3.86 14.85
CA CYS A 419 -6.09 4.54 15.21
C CYS A 419 -5.82 5.75 14.29
N SER A 420 -4.87 6.61 14.67
CA SER A 420 -4.41 7.69 13.78
C SER A 420 -3.95 7.14 12.43
N ILE A 421 -4.29 7.87 11.37
CA ILE A 421 -3.90 7.52 10.00
C ILE A 421 -2.39 7.72 9.78
N THR A 422 -1.83 8.75 10.41
CA THR A 422 -0.48 9.26 10.14
C THR A 422 0.57 8.85 11.17
N ASP A 423 0.16 8.33 12.33
CA ASP A 423 1.07 7.95 13.41
C ASP A 423 2.12 6.90 12.95
N PRO A 424 3.22 6.71 13.68
CA PRO A 424 4.26 5.77 13.27
C PRO A 424 3.83 4.31 13.08
N LYS A 425 2.65 3.92 13.58
CA LYS A 425 2.08 2.57 13.37
C LYS A 425 1.27 2.50 12.07
N GLU A 426 0.81 3.64 11.56
CA GLU A 426 0.12 3.78 10.26
C GLU A 426 -1.04 2.79 10.08
N ARG A 427 -1.90 2.67 11.08
CA ARG A 427 -3.00 1.70 11.10
C ARG A 427 -4.35 2.30 10.74
N GLY A 428 -4.56 3.58 11.05
CA GLY A 428 -5.84 4.24 10.83
C GLY A 428 -6.29 4.24 9.37
N VAL A 429 -7.61 4.25 9.19
CA VAL A 429 -8.29 4.34 7.90
C VAL A 429 -9.28 5.49 7.92
N ILE A 430 -9.81 5.89 6.77
CA ILE A 430 -10.90 6.85 6.71
C ILE A 430 -12.17 6.18 7.26
N ALA A 431 -12.82 6.82 8.25
CA ALA A 431 -14.00 6.30 8.93
C ALA A 431 -15.26 6.47 8.07
N ALA A 432 -15.33 5.73 6.97
CA ALA A 432 -16.44 5.75 6.00
C ALA A 432 -16.59 4.38 5.33
N THR A 433 -17.71 4.17 4.64
CA THR A 433 -18.01 2.96 3.85
C THR A 433 -18.07 3.22 2.35
N ALA A 434 -18.19 4.49 1.95
CA ALA A 434 -18.08 4.90 0.55
C ALA A 434 -16.66 4.68 0.01
N ASP A 435 -16.50 4.61 -1.31
CA ASP A 435 -15.20 4.48 -1.97
C ASP A 435 -14.46 5.82 -1.97
N THR A 436 -14.00 6.20 -0.79
CA THR A 436 -13.31 7.46 -0.51
C THR A 436 -11.83 7.21 -0.25
N CYS A 437 -10.97 8.09 -0.72
CA CYS A 437 -9.54 8.07 -0.42
C CYS A 437 -8.96 9.48 -0.30
N HIS A 438 -7.86 9.58 0.41
CA HIS A 438 -7.09 10.82 0.59
C HIS A 438 -5.62 10.58 0.62
N VAL A 439 -4.87 11.61 0.28
CA VAL A 439 -3.42 11.64 0.42
C VAL A 439 -3.05 12.19 1.81
N TYR A 440 -2.35 11.38 2.58
CA TYR A 440 -1.86 11.75 3.91
C TYR A 440 -0.33 11.73 3.94
N LYS A 441 0.26 12.67 4.68
CA LYS A 441 1.69 12.69 4.97
C LYS A 441 1.96 11.89 6.24
N MET A 442 2.74 10.83 6.16
CA MET A 442 3.06 9.96 7.29
C MET A 442 4.08 10.60 8.24
N GLU A 443 3.85 10.51 9.55
CA GLU A 443 4.73 11.09 10.57
C GLU A 443 6.07 10.35 10.69
N LYS A 444 6.07 9.06 10.38
CA LYS A 444 7.24 8.18 10.54
C LYS A 444 8.43 8.59 9.65
N ASP A 445 8.17 8.94 8.42
CA ASP A 445 9.19 9.17 7.39
C ASP A 445 8.86 10.33 6.44
N GLY A 446 7.75 11.01 6.68
CA GLY A 446 7.29 12.15 5.89
C GLY A 446 6.80 11.81 4.48
N ARG A 447 6.72 10.52 4.12
CA ARG A 447 6.17 10.12 2.81
C ARG A 447 4.67 10.37 2.74
N TYR A 448 4.17 10.50 1.53
CA TYR A 448 2.74 10.58 1.28
C TYR A 448 2.18 9.19 0.91
N GLU A 449 1.00 8.89 1.40
CA GLU A 449 0.29 7.63 1.12
C GLU A 449 -1.18 7.92 0.82
N VAL A 450 -1.74 7.25 -0.19
CA VAL A 450 -3.18 7.26 -0.43
C VAL A 450 -3.83 6.28 0.54
N VAL A 451 -4.70 6.78 1.41
CA VAL A 451 -5.43 5.98 2.39
C VAL A 451 -6.90 5.94 2.00
N TYR A 452 -7.48 4.78 2.03
CA TYR A 452 -8.87 4.52 1.65
C TYR A 452 -9.77 4.40 2.88
N SER A 453 -11.09 4.36 2.64
CA SER A 453 -12.08 4.14 3.67
C SER A 453 -12.07 2.70 4.21
N PHE A 454 -12.61 2.53 5.42
CA PHE A 454 -12.83 1.22 6.03
C PHE A 454 -13.63 0.29 5.12
N GLY A 455 -14.74 0.81 4.56
CA GLY A 455 -15.58 0.04 3.65
C GLY A 455 -14.87 -0.35 2.35
N TRP A 456 -14.00 0.51 1.82
CA TRP A 456 -13.21 0.19 0.63
C TRP A 456 -12.32 -1.04 0.85
N TYR A 457 -11.59 -1.05 1.97
CA TYR A 457 -10.70 -2.18 2.30
C TYR A 457 -11.48 -3.48 2.51
N LEU A 458 -12.64 -3.43 3.18
CA LEU A 458 -13.49 -4.61 3.35
C LEU A 458 -14.06 -5.11 2.02
N LYS A 459 -14.58 -4.22 1.17
CA LYS A 459 -15.09 -4.57 -0.17
C LYS A 459 -14.00 -5.24 -1.01
N LYS A 460 -12.79 -4.71 -0.98
CA LYS A 460 -11.65 -5.34 -1.65
C LYS A 460 -11.44 -6.79 -1.18
N MET A 461 -11.40 -7.04 0.11
CA MET A 461 -11.19 -8.40 0.64
C MET A 461 -12.35 -9.35 0.27
N ILE A 462 -13.59 -8.84 0.27
CA ILE A 462 -14.78 -9.59 -0.12
C ILE A 462 -14.72 -9.99 -1.58
N ASP A 463 -14.47 -9.03 -2.47
CA ASP A 463 -14.43 -9.26 -3.91
C ASP A 463 -13.24 -10.13 -4.33
N ASP A 464 -12.06 -9.90 -3.75
CA ASP A 464 -10.89 -10.75 -3.95
C ASP A 464 -11.16 -12.22 -3.58
N THR A 465 -11.90 -12.43 -2.47
CA THR A 465 -12.31 -13.78 -2.05
C THR A 465 -13.23 -14.42 -3.10
N ARG A 466 -14.23 -13.69 -3.58
CA ARG A 466 -15.17 -14.16 -4.60
C ARG A 466 -14.48 -14.43 -5.94
N GLU A 467 -13.52 -13.60 -6.32
CA GLU A 467 -12.72 -13.78 -7.55
C GLU A 467 -12.00 -15.14 -7.57
N LYS A 468 -11.62 -15.65 -6.41
CA LYS A 468 -11.01 -16.97 -6.25
C LYS A 468 -12.02 -18.13 -6.18
N GLY A 469 -13.33 -17.85 -6.28
CA GLY A 469 -14.39 -18.85 -6.10
C GLY A 469 -14.54 -19.32 -4.65
N ALA A 470 -13.99 -18.56 -3.69
CA ALA A 470 -14.14 -18.78 -2.26
C ALA A 470 -15.32 -17.96 -1.70
N THR A 471 -15.79 -18.33 -0.52
CA THR A 471 -16.94 -17.68 0.14
C THR A 471 -16.45 -16.73 1.23
N PRO A 472 -16.64 -15.39 1.08
CA PRO A 472 -16.37 -14.45 2.16
C PRO A 472 -17.51 -14.44 3.17
N ILE A 473 -17.17 -14.33 4.45
CA ILE A 473 -18.09 -14.08 5.56
C ILE A 473 -17.53 -12.88 6.34
N LEU A 474 -18.26 -11.77 6.32
CA LEU A 474 -17.90 -10.61 7.11
C LEU A 474 -18.30 -10.83 8.56
N VAL A 475 -17.36 -10.64 9.49
CA VAL A 475 -17.56 -10.87 10.91
C VAL A 475 -17.43 -9.54 11.65
N SER A 476 -18.43 -9.17 12.45
CA SER A 476 -18.33 -7.97 13.27
C SER A 476 -17.34 -8.18 14.42
N LEU A 477 -16.80 -7.05 14.95
CA LEU A 477 -15.82 -7.06 16.04
C LEU A 477 -16.26 -7.86 17.26
N THR A 478 -15.32 -8.48 17.96
CA THR A 478 -15.57 -8.93 19.32
C THR A 478 -15.97 -7.76 20.22
N PRO A 479 -16.88 -7.95 21.21
CA PRO A 479 -17.22 -6.88 22.15
C PRO A 479 -16.04 -6.53 23.05
N ARG A 480 -15.95 -5.26 23.44
CA ARG A 480 -15.05 -4.82 24.49
C ARG A 480 -15.72 -4.91 25.86
N ASN A 481 -14.93 -4.94 26.92
CA ASN A 481 -15.44 -4.84 28.29
C ASN A 481 -15.91 -3.40 28.59
N GLU A 482 -16.86 -2.91 27.78
CA GLU A 482 -17.47 -1.60 27.87
C GLU A 482 -18.98 -1.74 28.11
N TRP A 483 -19.51 -0.94 29.04
CA TRP A 483 -20.86 -1.11 29.55
C TRP A 483 -21.61 0.22 29.56
N LEU A 484 -22.71 0.27 28.83
CA LEU A 484 -23.60 1.41 28.74
C LEU A 484 -24.97 1.02 29.33
N GLY A 485 -25.49 1.82 30.24
CA GLY A 485 -26.80 1.55 30.86
C GLY A 485 -26.90 0.22 31.63
N GLY A 486 -25.75 -0.42 31.97
CA GLY A 486 -25.69 -1.71 32.66
C GLY A 486 -25.73 -2.93 31.73
N ARG A 487 -25.56 -2.72 30.43
CA ARG A 487 -25.40 -3.74 29.39
C ARG A 487 -24.11 -3.50 28.62
N VAL A 488 -23.63 -4.52 27.93
CA VAL A 488 -22.49 -4.38 27.00
C VAL A 488 -22.84 -3.35 25.93
N GLU A 489 -21.93 -2.44 25.64
CA GLU A 489 -22.09 -1.48 24.58
C GLU A 489 -22.13 -2.17 23.21
N ARG A 490 -23.12 -1.83 22.37
CA ARG A 490 -23.39 -2.53 21.10
C ARG A 490 -22.71 -1.91 19.88
N ARG A 491 -22.23 -0.69 19.96
CA ARG A 491 -21.58 0.04 18.85
C ARG A 491 -22.39 0.08 17.56
N ASN A 492 -23.73 0.10 17.69
CA ASN A 492 -24.65 0.02 16.55
C ASN A 492 -24.58 1.25 15.64
N ASP A 493 -24.21 2.41 16.19
CA ASP A 493 -24.15 3.69 15.47
C ASP A 493 -22.78 3.96 14.81
N SER A 494 -21.80 3.09 15.03
CA SER A 494 -20.47 3.16 14.46
C SER A 494 -20.15 1.91 13.63
N TYR A 495 -19.31 1.01 14.10
CA TYR A 495 -18.95 -0.23 13.38
C TYR A 495 -20.14 -1.09 13.00
N GLY A 496 -21.12 -1.24 13.88
CA GLY A 496 -22.31 -2.01 13.58
C GLY A 496 -23.08 -1.46 12.38
N ARG A 497 -23.13 -0.11 12.23
CA ARG A 497 -23.68 0.56 11.05
C ARG A 497 -22.82 0.29 9.81
N TRP A 498 -21.50 0.50 9.91
CA TRP A 498 -20.60 0.36 8.76
C TRP A 498 -20.55 -1.06 8.22
N TYR A 499 -20.58 -2.07 9.08
CA TYR A 499 -20.69 -3.46 8.62
C TYR A 499 -21.97 -3.67 7.83
N ARG A 500 -23.13 -3.17 8.31
CA ARG A 500 -24.40 -3.28 7.60
C ARG A 500 -24.37 -2.57 6.23
N GLU A 501 -23.80 -1.37 6.18
CA GLU A 501 -23.63 -0.65 4.92
C GLU A 501 -22.77 -1.42 3.91
N VAL A 502 -21.71 -2.07 4.36
CA VAL A 502 -20.88 -2.94 3.49
C VAL A 502 -21.66 -4.19 3.07
N VAL A 503 -22.42 -4.79 3.97
CA VAL A 503 -23.30 -5.94 3.65
C VAL A 503 -24.33 -5.56 2.61
N ASP A 504 -25.01 -4.43 2.80
CA ASP A 504 -26.02 -3.92 1.86
C ASP A 504 -25.42 -3.63 0.48
N ALA A 505 -24.19 -3.09 0.44
CA ALA A 505 -23.49 -2.77 -0.81
C ALA A 505 -22.94 -4.01 -1.55
N THR A 506 -22.63 -5.10 -0.83
CA THR A 506 -21.90 -6.25 -1.40
C THR A 506 -22.72 -7.53 -1.42
N GLY A 507 -23.79 -7.63 -0.63
CA GLY A 507 -24.55 -8.87 -0.42
C GLY A 507 -23.69 -9.99 0.20
N VAL A 508 -22.67 -9.63 1.01
CA VAL A 508 -21.82 -10.61 1.69
C VAL A 508 -22.55 -11.21 2.89
N ASP A 509 -22.32 -12.49 3.16
CA ASP A 509 -22.76 -13.14 4.39
C ASP A 509 -22.21 -12.42 5.61
N PHE A 510 -23.07 -12.12 6.60
CA PHE A 510 -22.69 -11.36 7.78
C PHE A 510 -22.92 -12.13 9.07
N LEU A 511 -21.87 -12.31 9.86
CA LEU A 511 -21.90 -12.89 11.19
C LEU A 511 -21.74 -11.79 12.24
N ASP A 512 -22.82 -11.46 12.93
CA ASP A 512 -22.80 -10.42 13.98
C ASP A 512 -22.23 -10.97 15.31
N LEU A 513 -20.93 -11.24 15.30
CA LEU A 513 -20.20 -11.76 16.45
C LEU A 513 -20.31 -10.83 17.66
N HIS A 514 -20.31 -9.52 17.42
CA HIS A 514 -20.42 -8.53 18.48
C HIS A 514 -21.67 -8.76 19.32
N ASN A 515 -22.84 -8.78 18.67
CA ASN A 515 -24.11 -8.96 19.37
C ASN A 515 -24.26 -10.37 19.95
N LEU A 516 -23.81 -11.39 19.22
CA LEU A 516 -23.84 -12.77 19.71
C LEU A 516 -23.03 -12.96 21.00
N SER A 517 -21.82 -12.42 21.05
CA SER A 517 -20.96 -12.51 22.25
C SER A 517 -21.45 -11.58 23.36
N ALA A 518 -21.87 -10.35 23.02
CA ALA A 518 -22.41 -9.41 23.99
C ALA A 518 -23.68 -9.92 24.67
N ASP A 519 -24.54 -10.68 23.97
CA ASP A 519 -25.72 -11.32 24.57
C ASP A 519 -25.36 -12.37 25.62
N VAL A 520 -24.24 -13.08 25.46
CA VAL A 520 -23.75 -13.99 26.47
C VAL A 520 -23.26 -13.23 27.70
N LEU A 521 -22.48 -12.17 27.50
CA LEU A 521 -22.00 -11.32 28.59
C LEU A 521 -23.16 -10.63 29.32
N ASP A 522 -24.17 -10.15 28.60
CA ASP A 522 -25.36 -9.53 29.19
C ASP A 522 -26.17 -10.53 30.03
N ARG A 523 -26.35 -11.77 29.55
CA ARG A 523 -27.05 -12.81 30.35
C ARG A 523 -26.39 -13.08 31.69
N GLU A 524 -25.06 -12.94 31.73
CA GLU A 524 -24.30 -13.25 32.95
C GLU A 524 -24.14 -12.02 33.86
N PHE A 525 -23.92 -10.82 33.30
CA PHE A 525 -23.50 -9.65 34.09
C PHE A 525 -24.45 -8.48 34.04
N ALA A 526 -25.36 -8.36 33.07
CA ALA A 526 -26.21 -7.18 32.91
C ALA A 526 -27.12 -6.97 34.12
N VAL A 527 -27.40 -5.73 34.42
CA VAL A 527 -28.35 -5.35 35.47
C VAL A 527 -29.61 -4.78 34.84
N LYS A 528 -30.78 -5.24 35.32
CA LYS A 528 -32.08 -4.78 34.81
C LYS A 528 -32.29 -3.28 35.01
N ARG A 529 -31.72 -2.70 36.05
CA ARG A 529 -31.85 -1.27 36.37
C ARG A 529 -30.65 -0.78 37.17
N LEU A 530 -30.05 0.30 36.72
CA LEU A 530 -29.02 1.02 37.48
C LEU A 530 -29.64 1.89 38.57
N PRO A 531 -28.92 2.14 39.69
CA PRO A 531 -29.34 3.09 40.70
C PRO A 531 -29.55 4.49 40.11
N LYS A 532 -30.54 5.24 40.61
CA LYS A 532 -30.77 6.63 40.19
C LYS A 532 -29.62 7.56 40.56
N ASN A 533 -28.93 7.30 41.67
CA ASN A 533 -27.76 8.04 42.08
C ASN A 533 -26.58 7.74 41.13
N LYS A 534 -26.01 8.77 40.51
CA LYS A 534 -24.94 8.66 39.53
C LYS A 534 -23.69 7.95 40.05
N GLU A 535 -23.27 8.24 41.28
CA GLU A 535 -22.08 7.60 41.87
C GLU A 535 -22.32 6.12 42.17
N LYS A 536 -23.49 5.75 42.66
CA LYS A 536 -23.85 4.34 42.86
C LYS A 536 -24.00 3.62 41.53
N ALA A 537 -24.48 4.28 40.49
CA ALA A 537 -24.55 3.71 39.14
C ALA A 537 -23.15 3.45 38.55
N LYS A 538 -22.23 4.41 38.66
CA LYS A 538 -20.82 4.24 38.28
C LYS A 538 -20.15 3.10 39.04
N ALA A 539 -20.32 3.05 40.36
CA ALA A 539 -19.77 1.96 41.17
C ALA A 539 -20.33 0.59 40.75
N ARG A 540 -21.62 0.52 40.39
CA ARG A 540 -22.22 -0.72 39.90
C ARG A 540 -21.63 -1.15 38.55
N ILE A 541 -21.46 -0.23 37.60
CA ILE A 541 -20.82 -0.49 36.30
C ILE A 541 -19.36 -0.91 36.51
N ALA A 542 -18.62 -0.22 37.38
CA ALA A 542 -17.23 -0.61 37.69
C ALA A 542 -17.13 -2.04 38.21
N LYS A 543 -18.07 -2.45 39.08
CA LYS A 543 -18.12 -3.84 39.60
C LYS A 543 -18.44 -4.86 38.51
N ILE A 544 -19.32 -4.52 37.55
CA ILE A 544 -19.61 -5.38 36.39
C ILE A 544 -18.36 -5.53 35.53
N LYS A 545 -17.68 -4.41 35.21
CA LYS A 545 -16.44 -4.42 34.44
C LYS A 545 -15.36 -5.26 35.10
N GLU A 546 -15.21 -5.17 36.41
CA GLU A 546 -14.26 -5.97 37.19
C GLU A 546 -14.57 -7.48 37.07
N LEU A 547 -15.82 -7.87 37.33
CA LEU A 547 -16.23 -9.27 37.32
C LEU A 547 -16.11 -9.88 35.91
N CYS A 548 -16.59 -9.19 34.90
CA CYS A 548 -16.48 -9.58 33.51
C CYS A 548 -15.01 -9.60 33.05
N GLY A 549 -14.23 -8.57 33.43
CA GLY A 549 -12.82 -8.48 33.17
C GLY A 549 -12.03 -9.66 33.73
N ASN A 550 -12.23 -10.00 34.98
CA ASN A 550 -11.56 -11.13 35.64
C ASN A 550 -11.82 -12.48 34.95
N ARG A 551 -12.98 -12.63 34.31
CA ARG A 551 -13.37 -13.90 33.68
C ARG A 551 -13.04 -13.96 32.21
N TYR A 552 -13.43 -12.93 31.44
CA TYR A 552 -13.43 -12.97 29.98
C TYR A 552 -12.40 -12.07 29.30
N PHE A 553 -11.81 -11.14 30.04
CA PHE A 553 -10.75 -10.26 29.53
C PHE A 553 -9.48 -10.47 30.34
N LYS A 554 -8.37 -9.88 29.92
CA LYS A 554 -7.11 -10.10 30.65
C LYS A 554 -6.49 -8.81 31.16
N LYS A 555 -5.76 -8.09 30.32
CA LYS A 555 -4.97 -6.93 30.74
C LYS A 555 -5.66 -5.60 30.48
N ASP A 556 -6.61 -5.60 29.57
CA ASP A 556 -7.32 -4.42 29.12
C ASP A 556 -8.78 -4.75 28.79
N HIS A 557 -9.49 -3.75 28.28
CA HIS A 557 -10.91 -3.90 27.94
C HIS A 557 -11.18 -4.54 26.56
N THR A 558 -10.14 -4.82 25.76
CA THR A 558 -10.26 -5.32 24.38
C THR A 558 -9.87 -6.79 24.24
N HIS A 559 -8.73 -7.17 24.83
CA HIS A 559 -8.17 -8.49 24.63
C HIS A 559 -8.76 -9.54 25.55
N ALA A 560 -9.25 -10.61 24.97
CA ALA A 560 -9.90 -11.70 25.70
C ALA A 560 -8.90 -12.56 26.46
N SER A 561 -9.33 -13.09 27.62
CA SER A 561 -8.73 -14.26 28.25
C SER A 561 -9.04 -15.52 27.42
N LYS A 562 -8.45 -16.67 27.75
CA LYS A 562 -8.79 -17.93 27.06
C LYS A 562 -10.30 -18.23 27.15
N ALA A 563 -10.93 -17.93 28.29
CA ALA A 563 -12.38 -18.13 28.47
C ALA A 563 -13.19 -17.18 27.57
N GLY A 564 -12.75 -15.91 27.43
CA GLY A 564 -13.38 -14.95 26.52
C GLY A 564 -13.20 -15.33 25.04
N ALA A 565 -12.01 -15.77 24.66
CA ALA A 565 -11.77 -16.25 23.30
C ALA A 565 -12.63 -17.49 22.98
N ARG A 566 -12.80 -18.41 23.93
CA ARG A 566 -13.69 -19.57 23.77
C ARG A 566 -15.15 -19.15 23.63
N LEU A 567 -15.62 -18.18 24.43
CA LEU A 567 -16.95 -17.59 24.28
C LEU A 567 -17.16 -17.05 22.87
N ASN A 568 -16.18 -16.30 22.33
CA ASN A 568 -16.26 -15.74 20.99
C ASN A 568 -16.26 -16.85 19.91
N ALA A 569 -15.40 -17.87 20.02
CA ALA A 569 -15.37 -19.00 19.09
C ALA A 569 -16.71 -19.77 19.08
N GLN A 570 -17.30 -20.00 20.26
CA GLN A 570 -18.63 -20.60 20.39
C GLN A 570 -19.73 -19.71 19.80
N SER A 571 -19.61 -18.39 19.95
CA SER A 571 -20.53 -17.41 19.33
C SER A 571 -20.42 -17.42 17.81
N VAL A 572 -19.21 -17.58 17.24
CA VAL A 572 -19.01 -17.78 15.80
C VAL A 572 -19.73 -19.06 15.34
N ALA A 573 -19.51 -20.17 16.00
CA ALA A 573 -20.17 -21.44 15.66
C ALA A 573 -21.71 -21.34 15.74
N ARG A 574 -22.22 -20.65 16.77
CA ARG A 574 -23.66 -20.39 16.91
C ARG A 574 -24.17 -19.51 15.76
N GLY A 575 -23.49 -18.42 15.44
CA GLY A 575 -23.90 -17.53 14.37
C GLY A 575 -23.90 -18.21 13.01
N LEU A 576 -22.90 -19.03 12.70
CA LEU A 576 -22.86 -19.81 11.47
C LEU A 576 -24.06 -20.77 11.34
N ARG A 577 -24.54 -21.35 12.45
CA ARG A 577 -25.77 -22.18 12.45
C ARG A 577 -27.03 -21.33 12.28
N GLU A 578 -27.13 -20.23 13.02
CA GLU A 578 -28.29 -19.33 12.97
C GLU A 578 -28.50 -18.72 11.57
N MET A 579 -27.42 -18.36 10.87
CA MET A 579 -27.47 -17.85 9.50
C MET A 579 -27.56 -18.96 8.43
N GLN A 580 -27.59 -20.23 8.84
CA GLN A 580 -27.63 -21.40 7.95
C GLN A 580 -26.48 -21.41 6.93
N SER A 581 -25.30 -20.92 7.33
CA SER A 581 -24.14 -20.90 6.45
C SER A 581 -23.73 -22.31 6.02
N PRO A 582 -23.35 -22.52 4.75
CA PRO A 582 -22.77 -23.81 4.33
C PRO A 582 -21.56 -24.22 5.15
N LEU A 583 -20.81 -23.26 5.69
CA LEU A 583 -19.67 -23.50 6.58
C LEU A 583 -20.09 -24.21 7.90
N ALA A 584 -21.37 -24.10 8.31
CA ALA A 584 -21.87 -24.76 9.51
C ALA A 584 -21.82 -26.31 9.43
N ALA A 585 -21.80 -26.88 8.22
CA ALA A 585 -21.66 -28.33 8.01
C ALA A 585 -20.30 -28.89 8.51
N TYR A 586 -19.33 -28.03 8.70
CA TYR A 586 -17.98 -28.37 9.18
C TYR A 586 -17.79 -28.12 10.68
N LEU A 587 -18.83 -27.72 11.41
CA LEU A 587 -18.75 -27.53 12.84
C LEU A 587 -18.84 -28.88 13.56
N LEU A 588 -18.17 -28.99 14.69
CA LEU A 588 -18.36 -30.08 15.63
C LEU A 588 -19.83 -30.08 16.14
N ASN A 589 -20.37 -31.24 16.39
CA ASN A 589 -21.68 -31.32 17.06
C ASN A 589 -21.59 -30.65 18.43
N PRO A 590 -22.66 -29.94 18.88
CA PRO A 590 -22.64 -29.23 20.16
C PRO A 590 -22.44 -30.17 21.33
#